data_ce872bfc3411fa2bb342896c3692d5e2
#
_entry.id   ce872bfc3411fa2bb342896c3692d5e2
#
_cell.length_a   1.000
_cell.length_b   1.000
_cell.length_c   1.000
_cell.angle_alpha   90.00
_cell.angle_beta   90.00
_cell.angle_gamma   90.00
#
_symmetry.space_group_name_H-M   'P 1'
#
loop_
_entity.id
_entity.type
_entity.pdbx_description
1 polymer ?
#
loop_
_entity_poly.entity_id
_entity_poly.type
_entity_poly.pdbx_seq_one_letter_code
_entity_poly.pdbx_strand_id
1 'polypeptide(L)'
;MTVSKTKAKLVDVARQLFAKMGVENTTMNDIALASKKGRRTLYTYFKSKDEIYLAVVESELDILSDMMKRVAEKNISPDEKLLELIYTRLDAVKEVVYRNGTLRANFFRDIWRVEKVRKKFDAKEIQFFKAVLLEGQAKGVFHIDDVEMTADLIHYCVKGIEVPYIRGHIGAHLDEDTRNKYVANIVFGALHRTEI
;
A
#
# COMPACT_ATOMS: atom_id res chain seq x y z
N MET A 1 19.48 -2.04 -9.36
CA MET A 1 20.46 -1.17 -8.65
C MET A 1 20.54 -1.63 -7.20
N THR A 2 21.72 -2.04 -6.73
CA THR A 2 21.93 -2.49 -5.35
C THR A 2 21.82 -1.28 -4.42
N VAL A 3 20.77 -1.19 -3.64
CA VAL A 3 20.64 -0.15 -2.60
C VAL A 3 21.82 -0.30 -1.65
N SER A 4 22.56 0.78 -1.42
CA SER A 4 23.66 0.76 -0.45
C SER A 4 23.12 0.32 0.92
N LYS A 5 23.75 -0.68 1.55
CA LYS A 5 23.42 -1.16 2.91
C LYS A 5 23.31 -0.01 3.92
N THR A 6 24.11 1.05 3.74
CA THR A 6 24.05 2.25 4.58
C THR A 6 22.77 3.04 4.34
N LYS A 7 22.34 3.22 3.09
CA LYS A 7 21.08 3.92 2.77
C LYS A 7 19.87 3.18 3.37
N ALA A 8 19.81 1.87 3.19
CA ALA A 8 18.72 1.05 3.76
C ALA A 8 18.69 1.15 5.30
N LYS A 9 19.83 1.10 5.98
CA LYS A 9 19.92 1.27 7.44
C LYS A 9 19.42 2.65 7.89
N LEU A 10 19.76 3.72 7.16
CA LEU A 10 19.30 5.08 7.47
C LEU A 10 17.79 5.21 7.35
N VAL A 11 17.19 4.62 6.30
CA VAL A 11 15.74 4.58 6.09
C VAL A 11 15.04 3.80 7.21
N ASP A 12 15.58 2.64 7.60
CA ASP A 12 15.00 1.82 8.66
C ASP A 12 15.03 2.52 10.03
N VAL A 13 16.16 3.15 10.39
CA VAL A 13 16.28 3.95 11.62
C VAL A 13 15.33 5.15 11.59
N ALA A 14 15.21 5.84 10.46
CA ALA A 14 14.28 6.96 10.32
C ALA A 14 12.82 6.49 10.48
N ARG A 15 12.45 5.35 9.90
CA ARG A 15 11.13 4.71 10.09
C ARG A 15 10.82 4.50 11.56
N GLN A 16 11.74 3.90 12.31
CA GLN A 16 11.57 3.64 13.76
C GLN A 16 11.41 4.93 14.56
N LEU A 17 12.20 5.96 14.27
CA LEU A 17 12.12 7.26 14.94
C LEU A 17 10.81 7.99 14.59
N PHE A 18 10.42 7.99 13.32
CA PHE A 18 9.14 8.58 12.88
C PHE A 18 7.94 7.88 13.53
N ALA A 19 8.00 6.56 13.69
CA ALA A 19 6.97 5.81 14.40
C ALA A 19 6.90 6.20 15.89
N LYS A 20 8.06 6.35 16.53
CA LYS A 20 8.15 6.60 17.98
C LYS A 20 7.86 8.05 18.36
N MET A 21 8.41 9.01 17.64
CA MET A 21 8.41 10.43 18.02
C MET A 21 7.61 11.32 17.05
N GLY A 22 7.25 10.80 15.90
CA GLY A 22 6.68 11.55 14.80
C GLY A 22 7.71 12.19 13.87
N VAL A 23 7.27 12.46 12.64
CA VAL A 23 8.11 13.10 11.61
C VAL A 23 8.53 14.51 12.06
N GLU A 24 7.60 15.26 12.64
CA GLU A 24 7.85 16.66 13.04
C GLU A 24 8.91 16.75 14.14
N ASN A 25 8.84 15.86 15.13
CA ASN A 25 9.71 15.86 16.29
C ASN A 25 11.06 15.14 16.05
N THR A 26 11.25 14.51 14.90
CA THR A 26 12.50 13.83 14.56
C THR A 26 13.41 14.77 13.78
N THR A 27 14.66 14.86 14.16
CA THR A 27 15.69 15.65 13.46
C THR A 27 16.65 14.79 12.66
N MET A 28 17.36 15.39 11.70
CA MET A 28 18.46 14.73 10.99
C MET A 28 19.56 14.26 11.96
N ASN A 29 19.77 14.99 13.06
CA ASN A 29 20.75 14.63 14.08
C ASN A 29 20.35 13.35 14.83
N ASP A 30 19.06 13.22 15.20
CA ASP A 30 18.54 12.02 15.86
C ASP A 30 18.74 10.78 14.99
N ILE A 31 18.47 10.91 13.68
CA ILE A 31 18.67 9.82 12.73
C ILE A 31 20.15 9.45 12.61
N ALA A 32 21.07 10.43 12.54
CA ALA A 32 22.49 10.18 12.50
C ALA A 32 22.98 9.45 13.76
N LEU A 33 22.59 9.91 14.95
CA LEU A 33 22.95 9.30 16.22
C LEU A 33 22.40 7.87 16.34
N ALA A 34 21.11 7.67 16.11
CA ALA A 34 20.48 6.37 16.22
C ALA A 34 21.01 5.34 15.21
N SER A 35 21.38 5.78 14.01
CA SER A 35 21.98 4.92 12.98
C SER A 35 23.46 4.59 13.24
N LYS A 36 24.09 5.22 14.24
CA LYS A 36 25.53 5.17 14.50
C LYS A 36 26.34 5.60 13.28
N LYS A 37 25.88 6.61 12.54
CA LYS A 37 26.53 7.21 11.38
C LYS A 37 26.82 8.68 11.63
N GLY A 38 27.94 9.16 11.10
CA GLY A 38 28.24 10.60 11.14
C GLY A 38 27.22 11.42 10.35
N ARG A 39 26.93 12.65 10.79
CA ARG A 39 26.07 13.60 10.06
C ARG A 39 26.48 13.75 8.60
N ARG A 40 27.77 13.84 8.32
CA ARG A 40 28.32 13.92 6.95
C ARG A 40 27.85 12.73 6.09
N THR A 41 27.92 11.50 6.63
CA THR A 41 27.45 10.31 5.94
C THR A 41 25.96 10.37 5.66
N LEU A 42 25.15 10.82 6.63
CA LEU A 42 23.70 10.98 6.44
C LEU A 42 23.42 11.96 5.29
N TYR A 43 24.05 13.14 5.30
CA TYR A 43 23.85 14.16 4.26
C TYR A 43 24.41 13.77 2.87
N THR A 44 25.26 12.75 2.79
CA THR A 44 25.68 12.16 1.49
C THR A 44 24.50 11.43 0.81
N TYR A 45 23.60 10.83 1.60
CA TYR A 45 22.46 10.07 1.08
C TYR A 45 21.17 10.87 1.00
N PHE A 46 20.97 11.79 1.93
CA PHE A 46 19.72 12.54 2.07
C PHE A 46 20.00 13.99 2.45
N LYS A 47 19.54 14.91 1.62
CA LYS A 47 19.77 16.34 1.82
C LYS A 47 18.84 16.96 2.86
N SER A 48 17.70 16.32 3.13
CA SER A 48 16.67 16.81 4.05
C SER A 48 15.92 15.68 4.74
N LYS A 49 15.21 16.02 5.82
CA LYS A 49 14.27 15.12 6.50
C LYS A 49 13.15 14.66 5.56
N ASP A 50 12.73 15.52 4.66
CA ASP A 50 11.72 15.21 3.66
C ASP A 50 12.16 14.13 2.69
N GLU A 51 13.42 14.16 2.23
CA GLU A 51 13.95 13.10 1.37
C GLU A 51 13.97 11.74 2.09
N ILE A 52 14.33 11.73 3.38
CA ILE A 52 14.27 10.49 4.18
C ILE A 52 12.82 10.04 4.38
N TYR A 53 11.91 10.97 4.66
CA TYR A 53 10.49 10.66 4.80
C TYR A 53 9.92 10.00 3.54
N LEU A 54 10.18 10.58 2.36
CA LEU A 54 9.76 9.98 1.09
C LEU A 54 10.40 8.62 0.84
N ALA A 55 11.68 8.43 1.23
CA ALA A 55 12.34 7.13 1.12
C ALA A 55 11.75 6.09 2.08
N VAL A 56 11.28 6.49 3.27
CA VAL A 56 10.53 5.60 4.19
C VAL A 56 9.20 5.20 3.55
N VAL A 57 8.44 6.16 3.00
CA VAL A 57 7.17 5.87 2.31
C VAL A 57 7.41 4.93 1.11
N GLU A 58 8.42 5.19 0.29
CA GLU A 58 8.79 4.32 -0.84
C GLU A 58 9.09 2.89 -0.38
N SER A 59 9.84 2.75 0.71
CA SER A 59 10.17 1.44 1.29
C SER A 59 8.94 0.68 1.80
N GLU A 60 7.95 1.36 2.39
CA GLU A 60 6.68 0.74 2.80
C GLU A 60 5.85 0.29 1.59
N LEU A 61 5.81 1.11 0.54
CA LEU A 61 5.12 0.76 -0.71
C LEU A 61 5.79 -0.39 -1.46
N ASP A 62 7.12 -0.50 -1.42
CA ASP A 62 7.84 -1.65 -1.98
C ASP A 62 7.50 -2.94 -1.21
N ILE A 63 7.44 -2.90 0.14
CA ILE A 63 7.02 -4.04 0.96
C ILE A 63 5.59 -4.46 0.60
N LEU A 64 4.68 -3.52 0.48
CA LEU A 64 3.29 -3.79 0.07
C LEU A 64 3.23 -4.40 -1.33
N SER A 65 4.00 -3.85 -2.28
CA SER A 65 4.09 -4.41 -3.64
C SER A 65 4.56 -5.86 -3.65
N ASP A 66 5.54 -6.21 -2.79
CA ASP A 66 6.02 -7.58 -2.65
C ASP A 66 4.98 -8.50 -1.99
N MET A 67 4.17 -8.00 -1.06
CA MET A 67 3.05 -8.75 -0.48
C MET A 67 1.99 -9.05 -1.53
N MET A 68 1.55 -8.04 -2.30
CA MET A 68 0.57 -8.20 -3.37
C MET A 68 1.07 -9.13 -4.47
N LYS A 69 2.35 -9.04 -4.84
CA LYS A 69 2.96 -9.96 -5.80
C LYS A 69 2.84 -11.42 -5.33
N ARG A 70 3.15 -11.69 -4.06
CA ARG A 70 3.02 -13.05 -3.50
C ARG A 70 1.58 -13.56 -3.56
N VAL A 71 0.59 -12.69 -3.34
CA VAL A 71 -0.82 -13.08 -3.49
C VAL A 71 -1.14 -13.41 -4.94
N ALA A 72 -0.73 -12.56 -5.90
CA ALA A 72 -0.97 -12.79 -7.32
C ALA A 72 -0.33 -14.09 -7.84
N GLU A 73 0.78 -14.52 -7.22
CA GLU A 73 1.51 -15.76 -7.59
C GLU A 73 0.99 -17.03 -6.85
N LYS A 74 0.00 -16.90 -5.94
CA LYS A 74 -0.59 -18.07 -5.26
C LYS A 74 -1.30 -18.99 -6.23
N ASN A 75 -1.29 -20.29 -5.93
CA ASN A 75 -2.09 -21.29 -6.67
C ASN A 75 -3.46 -21.47 -6.00
N ILE A 76 -4.30 -20.45 -6.08
CA ILE A 76 -5.68 -20.42 -5.63
C ILE A 76 -6.58 -19.91 -6.76
N SER A 77 -7.90 -19.92 -6.58
CA SER A 77 -8.83 -19.44 -7.61
C SER A 77 -8.70 -17.92 -7.87
N PRO A 78 -9.00 -17.43 -9.08
CA PRO A 78 -8.88 -16.00 -9.40
C PRO A 78 -9.74 -15.08 -8.53
N ASP A 79 -10.92 -15.53 -8.13
CA ASP A 79 -11.82 -14.82 -7.22
C ASP A 79 -11.21 -14.69 -5.82
N GLU A 80 -10.65 -15.79 -5.27
CA GLU A 80 -9.92 -15.75 -4.01
C GLU A 80 -8.69 -14.83 -4.08
N LYS A 81 -7.92 -14.88 -5.20
CA LYS A 81 -6.78 -13.96 -5.42
C LYS A 81 -7.22 -12.50 -5.41
N LEU A 82 -8.32 -12.18 -6.10
CA LEU A 82 -8.80 -10.81 -6.21
C LEU A 82 -9.18 -10.25 -4.84
N LEU A 83 -9.93 -11.02 -4.05
CA LEU A 83 -10.28 -10.62 -2.68
C LEU A 83 -9.05 -10.47 -1.80
N GLU A 84 -8.14 -11.46 -1.86
CA GLU A 84 -6.92 -11.41 -1.05
C GLU A 84 -6.02 -10.23 -1.43
N LEU A 85 -5.95 -9.84 -2.71
CA LEU A 85 -5.25 -8.62 -3.15
C LEU A 85 -5.86 -7.36 -2.54
N ILE A 86 -7.20 -7.25 -2.57
CA ILE A 86 -7.92 -6.08 -2.01
C ILE A 86 -7.65 -5.98 -0.51
N TYR A 87 -7.79 -7.08 0.25
CA TYR A 87 -7.56 -7.06 1.69
C TYR A 87 -6.09 -6.85 2.05
N THR A 88 -5.16 -7.52 1.37
CA THR A 88 -3.71 -7.29 1.55
C THR A 88 -3.37 -5.82 1.40
N ARG A 89 -3.97 -5.16 0.41
CA ARG A 89 -3.78 -3.72 0.16
C ARG A 89 -4.31 -2.85 1.29
N LEU A 90 -5.54 -3.11 1.73
CA LEU A 90 -6.20 -2.31 2.76
C LEU A 90 -5.58 -2.52 4.14
N ASP A 91 -5.31 -3.76 4.51
CA ASP A 91 -4.75 -4.11 5.82
C ASP A 91 -3.29 -3.66 5.97
N ALA A 92 -2.47 -3.81 4.92
CA ALA A 92 -1.09 -3.35 4.97
C ALA A 92 -1.01 -1.82 5.18
N VAL A 93 -1.85 -1.03 4.50
CA VAL A 93 -1.88 0.42 4.72
C VAL A 93 -2.41 0.76 6.11
N LYS A 94 -3.43 0.04 6.58
CA LYS A 94 -3.94 0.18 7.95
C LYS A 94 -2.86 -0.10 8.98
N GLU A 95 -2.09 -1.19 8.82
CA GLU A 95 -0.97 -1.52 9.72
C GLU A 95 0.12 -0.44 9.71
N VAL A 96 0.52 0.05 8.52
CA VAL A 96 1.51 1.13 8.40
C VAL A 96 1.04 2.37 9.17
N VAL A 97 -0.23 2.75 9.03
CA VAL A 97 -0.82 3.90 9.72
C VAL A 97 -0.90 3.68 11.23
N TYR A 98 -1.28 2.48 11.69
CA TYR A 98 -1.35 2.18 13.12
C TYR A 98 0.02 2.08 13.76
N ARG A 99 0.96 1.38 13.13
CA ARG A 99 2.33 1.20 13.61
C ARG A 99 3.09 2.53 13.70
N ASN A 100 2.83 3.42 12.77
CA ASN A 100 3.52 4.70 12.67
C ASN A 100 2.70 5.87 13.26
N GLY A 101 1.79 5.64 14.18
CA GLY A 101 0.98 6.54 15.01
C GLY A 101 0.80 8.00 14.55
N THR A 102 1.88 8.74 14.42
CA THR A 102 1.92 10.14 13.99
C THR A 102 2.08 10.34 12.48
N LEU A 103 2.52 9.34 11.70
CA LEU A 103 2.43 9.35 10.24
C LEU A 103 0.97 9.44 9.77
N ARG A 104 0.03 9.05 10.64
CA ARG A 104 -1.41 9.11 10.40
C ARG A 104 -1.90 10.50 10.01
N ALA A 105 -1.50 11.54 10.75
CA ALA A 105 -1.92 12.92 10.46
C ALA A 105 -1.20 13.49 9.24
N ASN A 106 0.08 13.18 9.07
CA ASN A 106 0.92 13.70 8.00
C ASN A 106 0.71 12.97 6.67
N PHE A 107 0.44 11.65 6.69
CA PHE A 107 0.12 10.87 5.50
C PHE A 107 -1.12 11.39 4.75
N PHE A 108 -2.14 11.83 5.50
CA PHE A 108 -3.34 12.42 4.90
C PHE A 108 -3.21 13.91 4.59
N ARG A 109 -2.35 14.64 5.33
CA ARG A 109 -2.12 16.08 5.11
C ARG A 109 -1.21 16.36 3.92
N ASP A 110 -0.19 15.51 3.72
CA ASP A 110 0.84 15.70 2.69
C ASP A 110 0.63 14.77 1.47
N ILE A 111 -0.62 14.48 1.14
CA ILE A 111 -0.99 13.55 0.06
C ILE A 111 -0.29 13.86 -1.27
N TRP A 112 -0.12 15.16 -1.59
CA TRP A 112 0.56 15.61 -2.80
C TRP A 112 2.06 15.29 -2.85
N ARG A 113 2.73 15.27 -1.70
CA ARG A 113 4.16 14.94 -1.60
C ARG A 113 4.38 13.44 -1.78
N VAL A 114 3.47 12.65 -1.26
CA VAL A 114 3.49 11.19 -1.33
C VAL A 114 3.00 10.69 -2.69
N GLU A 115 2.14 11.44 -3.37
CA GLU A 115 1.54 11.07 -4.67
C GLU A 115 2.59 10.72 -5.73
N LYS A 116 3.69 11.47 -5.81
CA LYS A 116 4.78 11.18 -6.76
C LYS A 116 5.42 9.80 -6.52
N VAL A 117 5.57 9.41 -5.25
CA VAL A 117 6.14 8.11 -4.86
C VAL A 117 5.10 7.01 -5.09
N ARG A 118 3.82 7.29 -4.80
CA ARG A 118 2.71 6.36 -4.98
C ARG A 118 2.46 5.99 -6.44
N LYS A 119 2.64 6.89 -7.39
CA LYS A 119 2.39 6.61 -8.83
C LYS A 119 3.06 5.33 -9.33
N LYS A 120 4.29 5.07 -8.88
CA LYS A 120 5.01 3.86 -9.25
C LYS A 120 4.38 2.60 -8.65
N PHE A 121 3.91 2.70 -7.42
CA PHE A 121 3.18 1.62 -6.75
C PHE A 121 1.80 1.42 -7.39
N ASP A 122 1.04 2.49 -7.61
CA ASP A 122 -0.29 2.46 -8.23
C ASP A 122 -0.24 1.75 -9.59
N ALA A 123 0.77 2.04 -10.42
CA ALA A 123 0.95 1.37 -11.70
C ALA A 123 1.20 -0.14 -11.55
N LYS A 124 1.97 -0.58 -10.55
CA LYS A 124 2.20 -2.01 -10.27
C LYS A 124 0.94 -2.68 -9.74
N GLU A 125 0.22 -2.01 -8.85
CA GLU A 125 -1.04 -2.50 -8.26
C GLU A 125 -2.07 -2.79 -9.35
N ILE A 126 -2.27 -1.88 -10.30
CA ILE A 126 -3.14 -2.06 -11.46
C ILE A 126 -2.72 -3.30 -12.26
N GLN A 127 -1.41 -3.52 -12.46
CA GLN A 127 -0.93 -4.72 -13.17
C GLN A 127 -1.24 -6.02 -12.41
N PHE A 128 -1.20 -6.03 -11.07
CA PHE A 128 -1.61 -7.21 -10.30
C PHE A 128 -3.09 -7.50 -10.46
N PHE A 129 -3.96 -6.49 -10.36
CA PHE A 129 -5.40 -6.67 -10.63
C PHE A 129 -5.63 -7.17 -12.05
N LYS A 130 -5.02 -6.53 -13.05
CA LYS A 130 -5.13 -6.93 -14.46
C LYS A 130 -4.74 -8.38 -14.68
N ALA A 131 -3.63 -8.84 -14.10
CA ALA A 131 -3.16 -10.22 -14.23
C ALA A 131 -4.18 -11.23 -13.67
N VAL A 132 -4.76 -10.96 -12.50
CA VAL A 132 -5.77 -11.83 -11.87
C VAL A 132 -7.09 -11.80 -12.66
N LEU A 133 -7.51 -10.65 -13.18
CA LEU A 133 -8.71 -10.54 -14.00
C LEU A 133 -8.57 -11.31 -15.32
N LEU A 134 -7.42 -11.22 -15.99
CA LEU A 134 -7.13 -12.00 -17.22
C LEU A 134 -7.10 -13.51 -16.92
N GLU A 135 -6.51 -13.91 -15.79
CA GLU A 135 -6.53 -15.31 -15.36
C GLU A 135 -7.96 -15.81 -15.14
N GLY A 136 -8.79 -15.00 -14.47
CA GLY A 136 -10.19 -15.34 -14.20
C GLY A 136 -11.03 -15.41 -15.49
N GLN A 137 -10.81 -14.51 -16.43
CA GLN A 137 -11.45 -14.53 -17.75
C GLN A 137 -11.05 -15.78 -18.54
N ALA A 138 -9.76 -16.11 -18.55
CA ALA A 138 -9.26 -17.31 -19.25
C ALA A 138 -9.79 -18.63 -18.65
N LYS A 139 -10.10 -18.65 -17.36
CA LYS A 139 -10.69 -19.79 -16.63
C LYS A 139 -12.23 -19.79 -16.64
N GLY A 140 -12.87 -18.80 -17.27
CA GLY A 140 -14.33 -18.66 -17.28
C GLY A 140 -14.95 -18.31 -15.92
N VAL A 141 -14.15 -17.78 -14.97
CA VAL A 141 -14.60 -17.32 -13.64
C VAL A 141 -15.21 -15.94 -13.73
N PHE A 142 -14.63 -15.05 -14.56
CA PHE A 142 -15.09 -13.67 -14.75
C PHE A 142 -15.57 -13.44 -16.18
N HIS A 143 -16.61 -12.63 -16.32
CA HIS A 143 -17.10 -12.11 -17.59
C HIS A 143 -16.84 -10.60 -17.63
N ILE A 144 -15.81 -10.18 -18.36
CA ILE A 144 -15.29 -8.80 -18.36
C ILE A 144 -15.11 -8.36 -19.81
N ASP A 145 -15.75 -7.26 -20.20
CA ASP A 145 -15.63 -6.69 -21.53
C ASP A 145 -14.30 -5.95 -21.72
N ASP A 146 -13.90 -5.16 -20.74
CA ASP A 146 -12.66 -4.38 -20.73
C ASP A 146 -11.89 -4.60 -19.42
N VAL A 147 -10.85 -5.42 -19.48
CA VAL A 147 -10.02 -5.76 -18.34
C VAL A 147 -9.20 -4.56 -17.85
N GLU A 148 -8.77 -3.65 -18.75
CA GLU A 148 -8.00 -2.46 -18.34
C GLU A 148 -8.87 -1.50 -17.54
N MET A 149 -10.04 -1.17 -18.07
CA MET A 149 -11.01 -0.33 -17.38
C MET A 149 -11.44 -0.94 -16.04
N THR A 150 -11.68 -2.25 -16.00
CA THR A 150 -12.07 -2.95 -14.76
C THR A 150 -10.96 -2.91 -13.71
N ALA A 151 -9.70 -3.13 -14.11
CA ALA A 151 -8.56 -3.04 -13.20
C ALA A 151 -8.37 -1.62 -12.64
N ASP A 152 -8.51 -0.60 -13.48
CA ASP A 152 -8.47 0.80 -13.07
C ASP A 152 -9.59 1.13 -12.08
N LEU A 153 -10.82 0.71 -12.36
CA LEU A 153 -11.96 0.93 -11.47
C LEU A 153 -11.75 0.26 -10.11
N ILE A 154 -11.29 -0.99 -10.07
CA ILE A 154 -10.98 -1.68 -8.81
C ILE A 154 -9.91 -0.90 -8.04
N HIS A 155 -8.81 -0.51 -8.70
CA HIS A 155 -7.74 0.28 -8.08
C HIS A 155 -8.29 1.57 -7.44
N TYR A 156 -9.03 2.39 -8.20
CA TYR A 156 -9.55 3.66 -7.69
C TYR A 156 -10.64 3.48 -6.62
N CYS A 157 -11.46 2.43 -6.71
CA CYS A 157 -12.41 2.08 -5.65
C CYS A 157 -11.68 1.72 -4.35
N VAL A 158 -10.68 0.84 -4.41
CA VAL A 158 -9.88 0.45 -3.24
C VAL A 158 -9.15 1.66 -2.66
N LYS A 159 -8.57 2.51 -3.50
CA LYS A 159 -7.92 3.77 -3.09
C LYS A 159 -8.90 4.74 -2.43
N GLY A 160 -10.14 4.83 -2.94
CA GLY A 160 -11.19 5.70 -2.38
C GLY A 160 -11.69 5.26 -1.01
N ILE A 161 -11.77 3.96 -0.75
CA ILE A 161 -12.22 3.41 0.54
C ILE A 161 -11.09 3.28 1.58
N GLU A 162 -9.83 3.51 1.21
CA GLU A 162 -8.66 3.39 2.09
C GLU A 162 -8.82 4.19 3.39
N VAL A 163 -9.16 5.47 3.31
CA VAL A 163 -9.30 6.35 4.48
C VAL A 163 -10.44 5.90 5.41
N PRO A 164 -11.68 5.70 4.94
CA PRO A 164 -12.75 5.22 5.79
C PRO A 164 -12.50 3.80 6.34
N TYR A 165 -11.80 2.94 5.60
CA TYR A 165 -11.38 1.62 6.10
C TYR A 165 -10.41 1.73 7.29
N ILE A 166 -9.36 2.54 7.14
CA ILE A 166 -8.36 2.78 8.20
C ILE A 166 -9.01 3.37 9.44
N ARG A 167 -9.98 4.26 9.28
CA ARG A 167 -10.70 4.89 10.39
C ARG A 167 -11.77 4.00 11.03
N GLY A 168 -11.99 2.80 10.48
CA GLY A 168 -13.02 1.89 10.97
C GLY A 168 -14.45 2.36 10.68
N HIS A 169 -14.66 3.22 9.69
CA HIS A 169 -15.99 3.70 9.31
C HIS A 169 -16.73 2.69 8.41
N ILE A 170 -16.02 1.79 7.74
CA ILE A 170 -16.63 0.76 6.89
C ILE A 170 -16.92 -0.47 7.73
N GLY A 171 -18.19 -0.81 7.83
CA GLY A 171 -18.65 -2.02 8.51
C GLY A 171 -18.33 -2.04 10.02
N ALA A 172 -18.27 -0.88 10.69
CA ALA A 172 -17.92 -0.77 12.11
C ALA A 172 -18.86 -1.58 13.04
N HIS A 173 -20.08 -1.88 12.59
CA HIS A 173 -21.10 -2.65 13.31
C HIS A 173 -21.09 -4.15 12.91
N LEU A 174 -20.22 -4.56 12.00
CA LEU A 174 -20.15 -5.95 11.50
C LEU A 174 -18.86 -6.61 11.98
N ASP A 175 -18.92 -7.91 12.20
CA ASP A 175 -17.73 -8.74 12.32
C ASP A 175 -16.96 -8.82 10.99
N GLU A 176 -15.73 -9.29 11.04
CA GLU A 176 -14.84 -9.33 9.88
C GLU A 176 -15.36 -10.24 8.77
N ASP A 177 -15.89 -11.40 9.09
CA ASP A 177 -16.39 -12.37 8.12
C ASP A 177 -17.60 -11.83 7.38
N THR A 178 -18.53 -11.18 8.09
CA THR A 178 -19.71 -10.56 7.51
C THR A 178 -19.30 -9.39 6.59
N ARG A 179 -18.39 -8.53 7.03
CA ARG A 179 -17.87 -7.43 6.22
C ARG A 179 -17.22 -7.94 4.93
N ASN A 180 -16.42 -9.01 5.02
CA ASN A 180 -15.76 -9.61 3.88
C ASN A 180 -16.76 -10.16 2.87
N LYS A 181 -17.86 -10.78 3.31
CA LYS A 181 -18.94 -11.23 2.45
C LYS A 181 -19.59 -10.09 1.68
N TYR A 182 -19.83 -8.94 2.33
CA TYR A 182 -20.40 -7.76 1.64
C TYR A 182 -19.45 -7.21 0.57
N VAL A 183 -18.16 -7.11 0.86
CA VAL A 183 -17.16 -6.66 -0.13
C VAL A 183 -17.11 -7.64 -1.31
N ALA A 184 -17.06 -8.95 -1.04
CA ALA A 184 -17.09 -9.98 -2.06
C ALA A 184 -18.34 -9.87 -2.95
N ASN A 185 -19.52 -9.72 -2.36
CA ASN A 185 -20.76 -9.60 -3.11
C ASN A 185 -20.79 -8.37 -4.03
N ILE A 186 -20.25 -7.23 -3.58
CA ILE A 186 -20.16 -6.02 -4.40
C ILE A 186 -19.15 -6.22 -5.55
N VAL A 187 -17.96 -6.72 -5.26
CA VAL A 187 -16.92 -6.96 -6.26
C VAL A 187 -17.38 -7.99 -7.29
N PHE A 188 -17.89 -9.14 -6.86
CA PHE A 188 -18.30 -10.21 -7.76
C PHE A 188 -19.63 -9.94 -8.45
N GLY A 189 -20.56 -9.23 -7.79
CA GLY A 189 -21.79 -8.79 -8.43
C GLY A 189 -21.54 -7.91 -9.66
N ALA A 190 -20.43 -7.15 -9.66
CA ALA A 190 -20.03 -6.36 -10.81
C ALA A 190 -19.30 -7.20 -11.91
N LEU A 191 -18.62 -8.29 -11.52
CA LEU A 191 -17.80 -9.10 -12.43
C LEU A 191 -18.53 -10.32 -13.02
N HIS A 192 -19.66 -10.74 -12.43
CA HIS A 192 -20.44 -11.90 -12.87
C HIS A 192 -21.74 -11.53 -13.61
N ARG A 193 -21.99 -10.26 -13.90
CA ARG A 193 -23.20 -9.85 -14.59
C ARG A 193 -23.14 -10.26 -16.06
N THR A 194 -23.77 -11.38 -16.39
CA THR A 194 -24.23 -11.67 -17.74
C THR A 194 -25.51 -10.84 -17.97
N GLU A 195 -25.43 -9.87 -18.89
CA GLU A 195 -26.48 -9.04 -19.47
C GLU A 195 -27.07 -7.92 -18.57
N ILE A 196 -26.95 -6.70 -19.09
CA ILE A 196 -27.95 -5.64 -18.93
C ILE A 196 -28.90 -5.75 -20.12
#